data_63ab156d9fb127f4f30d6a6985e7d934
#
_entry.id   63ab156d9fb127f4f30d6a6985e7d934
#
_cell.length_a   1.000
_cell.length_b   1.000
_cell.length_c   1.000
_cell.angle_alpha   90.00
_cell.angle_beta   90.00
_cell.angle_gamma   90.00
#
_symmetry.space_group_name_H-M   'P 1'
#
loop_
_entity.id
_entity.type
_entity.pdbx_description
1 polymer ?
#
loop_
_entity_poly.entity_id
_entity_poly.type
_entity_poly.pdbx_seq_one_letter_code
_entity_poly.pdbx_strand_id
1 'polypeptide(L)'
;MYELAKKEYGKYGIDTEAAIASLRDIPISIHCWQGDDVTGLDGGESLSGGIQTTGNYPGRARNFEELKADIKKAFSLMPGKKRLNLHASYAVGAEVDRDKYEPKHFAEWVKFAKEIGLQGIDFNPTMFSHKNVKDGLTLSSPDENIRKFWIDHCIACLHIAEYFADEFKSPCLVNIWIPDGFKDVPADRLTPRLRLKDSLDKILACGYDRKKVTVAVESKVFGIGVESYTVGSNEFYQNYAAKNNICCLLDNGHYHPLEYVSDKIPALLAFYDTVALHVTRGVRWDSDHVVLFEDELKEIAKEIVRNNATEKVKIGLDYFDASINRLSAWVTGQGAMQKALLFSLLCNHAELRSLQDMSDFTALMVKQEEYKTLPFGAVWKEYLRRENLSEDYLTEIRKYEKEVLKERN
;
A
#
# COMPACT_ATOMS: atom_id res chain seq x y z
N MET A 1 -28.60 -1.35 19.31
CA MET A 1 -27.73 -0.18 19.00
C MET A 1 -27.75 0.14 17.52
N TYR A 2 -27.53 -0.84 16.62
CA TYR A 2 -27.50 -0.59 15.18
C TYR A 2 -28.78 0.03 14.62
N GLU A 3 -29.94 -0.47 14.99
CA GLU A 3 -31.25 0.07 14.54
C GLU A 3 -31.48 1.53 14.95
N LEU A 4 -30.92 1.94 16.08
CA LEU A 4 -30.94 3.36 16.48
C LEU A 4 -30.00 4.18 15.63
N ALA A 5 -28.79 3.68 15.38
CA ALA A 5 -27.82 4.32 14.47
C ALA A 5 -28.40 4.50 13.07
N LYS A 6 -29.03 3.46 12.52
CA LYS A 6 -29.69 3.49 11.22
C LYS A 6 -30.75 4.60 11.13
N LYS A 7 -31.54 4.78 12.18
CA LYS A 7 -32.54 5.86 12.26
C LYS A 7 -31.89 7.25 12.31
N GLU A 8 -30.78 7.39 13.06
CA GLU A 8 -30.06 8.67 13.15
C GLU A 8 -29.45 9.05 11.81
N TYR A 9 -28.72 8.12 11.16
CA TYR A 9 -28.19 8.35 9.81
C TYR A 9 -29.28 8.62 8.77
N GLY A 10 -30.43 7.94 8.88
CA GLY A 10 -31.59 8.16 8.00
C GLY A 10 -32.15 9.59 8.02
N LYS A 11 -32.01 10.33 9.13
CA LYS A 11 -32.39 11.75 9.22
C LYS A 11 -31.56 12.65 8.28
N TYR A 12 -30.35 12.21 7.92
CA TYR A 12 -29.44 12.88 7.00
C TYR A 12 -29.45 12.28 5.59
N GLY A 13 -30.44 11.41 5.29
CA GLY A 13 -30.52 10.74 3.99
C GLY A 13 -29.43 9.70 3.74
N ILE A 14 -28.79 9.19 4.80
CA ILE A 14 -27.69 8.23 4.71
C ILE A 14 -28.21 6.82 4.94
N ASP A 15 -27.94 5.91 3.97
CA ASP A 15 -28.29 4.49 4.05
C ASP A 15 -27.11 3.68 4.60
N THR A 16 -27.19 3.25 5.84
CA THR A 16 -26.14 2.46 6.50
C THR A 16 -26.02 1.04 5.94
N GLU A 17 -27.10 0.47 5.36
CA GLU A 17 -27.04 -0.84 4.71
C GLU A 17 -26.23 -0.78 3.42
N ALA A 18 -26.50 0.24 2.60
CA ALA A 18 -25.75 0.50 1.39
C ALA A 18 -24.27 0.80 1.70
N ALA A 19 -23.98 1.56 2.76
CA ALA A 19 -22.62 1.87 3.20
C ALA A 19 -21.86 0.58 3.60
N ILE A 20 -22.45 -0.31 4.39
CA ILE A 20 -21.85 -1.58 4.79
C ILE A 20 -21.62 -2.49 3.57
N ALA A 21 -22.59 -2.57 2.65
CA ALA A 21 -22.47 -3.38 1.44
C ALA A 21 -21.34 -2.86 0.55
N SER A 22 -21.25 -1.54 0.32
CA SER A 22 -20.18 -0.91 -0.47
C SER A 22 -18.79 -1.14 0.15
N LEU A 23 -18.68 -0.97 1.49
CA LEU A 23 -17.41 -1.18 2.19
C LEU A 23 -16.85 -2.61 1.98
N ARG A 24 -17.75 -3.60 2.06
CA ARG A 24 -17.39 -5.01 1.89
C ARG A 24 -16.73 -5.29 0.55
N ASP A 25 -17.09 -4.53 -0.49
CA ASP A 25 -16.64 -4.74 -1.86
C ASP A 25 -15.34 -4.01 -2.21
N ILE A 26 -14.87 -3.07 -1.37
CA ILE A 26 -13.62 -2.35 -1.60
C ILE A 26 -12.42 -3.22 -1.15
N PRO A 27 -11.58 -3.72 -2.08
CA PRO A 27 -10.42 -4.51 -1.71
C PRO A 27 -9.30 -3.63 -1.18
N ILE A 28 -8.58 -4.12 -0.16
CA ILE A 28 -7.35 -3.51 0.35
C ILE A 28 -6.20 -4.48 0.14
N SER A 29 -5.12 -3.99 -0.46
CA SER A 29 -3.88 -4.74 -0.67
C SER A 29 -2.99 -4.61 0.57
N ILE A 30 -2.66 -5.74 1.19
CA ILE A 30 -1.97 -5.79 2.47
C ILE A 30 -0.58 -6.38 2.25
N HIS A 31 0.42 -5.62 2.63
CA HIS A 31 1.82 -5.95 2.49
C HIS A 31 2.26 -7.10 3.42
N CYS A 32 3.13 -7.99 2.93
CA CYS A 32 3.63 -9.12 3.73
C CYS A 32 4.79 -8.74 4.66
N TRP A 33 5.53 -7.68 4.35
CA TRP A 33 6.81 -7.35 4.98
C TRP A 33 6.73 -6.78 6.41
N GLN A 34 5.54 -6.50 6.91
CA GLN A 34 5.34 -6.22 8.35
C GLN A 34 5.64 -7.46 9.23
N GLY A 35 5.50 -8.68 8.71
CA GLY A 35 5.62 -9.91 9.51
C GLY A 35 7.05 -10.31 9.84
N ASP A 36 8.00 -9.93 8.99
CA ASP A 36 9.41 -10.31 9.08
C ASP A 36 10.38 -9.13 9.10
N ASP A 37 9.88 -7.90 9.33
CA ASP A 37 10.68 -6.66 9.36
C ASP A 37 11.43 -6.42 8.05
N VAL A 38 10.75 -6.65 6.90
CA VAL A 38 11.29 -6.43 5.54
C VAL A 38 12.51 -7.30 5.22
N THR A 39 12.70 -8.42 5.93
CA THR A 39 13.88 -9.28 5.73
C THR A 39 13.86 -9.98 4.36
N GLY A 40 12.68 -10.42 3.92
CA GLY A 40 12.55 -11.24 2.72
C GLY A 40 12.96 -12.70 2.91
N LEU A 41 12.87 -13.49 1.84
CA LEU A 41 13.13 -14.95 1.86
C LEU A 41 14.31 -15.35 0.94
N ASP A 42 14.86 -14.40 0.19
CA ASP A 42 15.92 -14.67 -0.79
C ASP A 42 17.35 -14.57 -0.22
N GLY A 43 17.47 -14.43 1.11
CA GLY A 43 18.77 -14.33 1.78
C GLY A 43 19.51 -13.02 1.50
N GLY A 44 18.78 -11.95 1.20
CA GLY A 44 19.33 -10.63 0.92
C GLY A 44 20.28 -10.13 2.01
N GLU A 45 21.12 -9.16 1.66
CA GLU A 45 22.04 -8.47 2.57
C GLU A 45 21.24 -7.65 3.61
N SER A 46 21.93 -7.06 4.58
CA SER A 46 21.31 -6.14 5.54
C SER A 46 20.50 -5.04 4.84
N LEU A 47 19.45 -4.55 5.50
CA LEU A 47 18.59 -3.50 4.96
C LEU A 47 19.41 -2.30 4.49
N SER A 48 19.11 -1.83 3.29
CA SER A 48 19.81 -0.75 2.60
C SER A 48 18.82 0.12 1.82
N GLY A 49 19.32 1.18 1.15
CA GLY A 49 18.45 2.04 0.32
C GLY A 49 17.55 2.97 1.14
N GLY A 50 17.94 3.27 2.39
CA GLY A 50 17.14 4.10 3.28
C GLY A 50 15.99 3.37 3.98
N ILE A 51 15.83 2.08 3.72
CA ILE A 51 14.84 1.23 4.41
C ILE A 51 15.45 0.75 5.73
N GLN A 52 14.79 1.07 6.83
CA GLN A 52 15.20 0.64 8.17
C GLN A 52 13.97 0.29 9.00
N THR A 53 14.02 -0.86 9.66
CA THR A 53 13.06 -1.22 10.70
C THR A 53 13.65 -0.93 12.07
N THR A 54 12.87 -0.31 12.95
CA THR A 54 13.30 0.00 14.31
C THR A 54 12.43 -0.73 15.32
N GLY A 55 13.09 -1.33 16.31
CA GLY A 55 12.43 -2.08 17.36
C GLY A 55 12.96 -3.50 17.47
N ASN A 56 12.55 -4.16 18.55
CA ASN A 56 12.98 -5.52 18.88
C ASN A 56 11.83 -6.34 19.48
N TYR A 57 10.61 -6.07 19.05
CA TYR A 57 9.46 -6.86 19.52
C TYR A 57 9.65 -8.34 19.17
N PRO A 58 9.47 -9.26 20.10
CA PRO A 58 9.76 -10.69 19.87
C PRO A 58 8.78 -11.33 18.90
N GLY A 59 9.14 -12.53 18.38
CA GLY A 59 8.25 -13.36 17.58
C GLY A 59 8.20 -13.02 16.08
N ARG A 60 9.21 -12.33 15.54
CA ARG A 60 9.35 -12.09 14.10
C ARG A 60 9.33 -13.41 13.31
N ALA A 61 8.66 -13.43 12.16
CA ALA A 61 8.72 -14.55 11.23
C ALA A 61 10.14 -14.65 10.63
N ARG A 62 10.68 -15.89 10.56
CA ARG A 62 12.05 -16.18 10.15
C ARG A 62 12.15 -16.92 8.82
N ASN A 63 11.02 -17.40 8.33
CA ASN A 63 10.92 -18.19 7.10
C ASN A 63 9.50 -18.13 6.53
N PHE A 64 9.31 -18.72 5.35
CA PHE A 64 8.04 -18.72 4.63
C PHE A 64 6.88 -19.29 5.44
N GLU A 65 7.08 -20.43 6.12
CA GLU A 65 6.00 -21.10 6.85
C GLU A 65 5.53 -20.27 8.06
N GLU A 66 6.46 -19.64 8.78
CA GLU A 66 6.14 -18.76 9.89
C GLU A 66 5.40 -17.50 9.40
N LEU A 67 5.89 -16.89 8.31
CA LEU A 67 5.26 -15.69 7.75
C LEU A 67 3.85 -16.00 7.23
N LYS A 68 3.68 -17.13 6.55
CA LYS A 68 2.39 -17.60 6.07
C LYS A 68 1.40 -17.85 7.22
N ALA A 69 1.86 -18.44 8.32
CA ALA A 69 1.04 -18.66 9.52
C ALA A 69 0.59 -17.34 10.15
N ASP A 70 1.49 -16.37 10.26
CA ASP A 70 1.22 -15.03 10.80
C ASP A 70 0.21 -14.26 9.92
N ILE A 71 0.41 -14.27 8.60
CA ILE A 71 -0.53 -13.66 7.63
C ILE A 71 -1.92 -14.33 7.74
N LYS A 72 -1.98 -15.66 7.76
CA LYS A 72 -3.25 -16.40 7.89
C LYS A 72 -4.00 -16.01 9.16
N LYS A 73 -3.29 -15.94 10.30
CA LYS A 73 -3.89 -15.51 11.58
C LYS A 73 -4.34 -14.05 11.54
N ALA A 74 -3.50 -13.13 11.08
CA ALA A 74 -3.85 -11.71 11.00
C ALA A 74 -5.07 -11.50 10.09
N PHE A 75 -5.05 -12.09 8.88
CA PHE A 75 -6.12 -11.91 7.89
C PHE A 75 -7.46 -12.52 8.33
N SER A 76 -7.42 -13.56 9.18
CA SER A 76 -8.63 -14.12 9.79
C SER A 76 -9.32 -13.17 10.78
N LEU A 77 -8.64 -12.11 11.22
CA LEU A 77 -9.15 -11.08 12.14
C LEU A 77 -9.56 -9.78 11.42
N MET A 78 -9.39 -9.72 10.11
CA MET A 78 -9.64 -8.52 9.30
C MET A 78 -10.91 -8.68 8.47
N PRO A 79 -11.81 -7.67 8.46
CA PRO A 79 -13.01 -7.71 7.62
C PRO A 79 -12.72 -7.39 6.15
N GLY A 80 -13.69 -7.68 5.29
CA GLY A 80 -13.74 -7.27 3.90
C GLY A 80 -12.80 -8.01 2.95
N LYS A 81 -12.84 -7.60 1.68
CA LYS A 81 -12.00 -8.16 0.62
C LYS A 81 -10.54 -7.73 0.78
N LYS A 82 -9.63 -8.68 0.59
CA LYS A 82 -8.18 -8.48 0.75
C LYS A 82 -7.41 -8.96 -0.47
N ARG A 83 -6.30 -8.29 -0.75
CA ARG A 83 -5.25 -8.70 -1.66
C ARG A 83 -3.96 -8.84 -0.87
N LEU A 84 -3.00 -9.58 -1.36
CA LEU A 84 -1.67 -9.66 -0.75
C LEU A 84 -0.70 -8.81 -1.58
N ASN A 85 0.12 -8.00 -0.92
CA ASN A 85 1.19 -7.28 -1.57
C ASN A 85 2.54 -7.92 -1.23
N LEU A 86 3.31 -8.29 -2.25
CA LEU A 86 4.61 -8.95 -2.12
C LEU A 86 5.72 -8.09 -2.72
N HIS A 87 6.90 -8.16 -2.11
CA HIS A 87 8.15 -7.79 -2.76
C HIS A 87 8.78 -9.00 -3.48
N ALA A 88 9.58 -8.76 -4.49
CA ALA A 88 10.30 -9.82 -5.20
C ALA A 88 11.28 -10.58 -4.29
N SER A 89 11.81 -9.95 -3.22
CA SER A 89 12.64 -10.61 -2.20
C SER A 89 11.93 -11.72 -1.42
N TYR A 90 10.62 -11.88 -1.60
CA TYR A 90 9.84 -12.98 -1.02
C TYR A 90 9.74 -14.21 -1.94
N ALA A 91 10.63 -14.34 -2.91
CA ALA A 91 10.78 -15.55 -3.74
C ALA A 91 11.10 -16.76 -2.86
N VAL A 92 10.38 -17.88 -3.06
CA VAL A 92 10.54 -19.12 -2.27
C VAL A 92 11.42 -20.10 -3.02
N GLY A 93 12.51 -20.55 -2.37
CA GLY A 93 13.42 -21.55 -2.94
C GLY A 93 14.16 -21.10 -4.19
N ALA A 94 14.35 -19.80 -4.39
CA ALA A 94 15.09 -19.29 -5.52
C ALA A 94 16.60 -19.47 -5.30
N GLU A 95 17.25 -20.27 -6.18
CA GLU A 95 18.70 -20.45 -6.22
C GLU A 95 19.37 -19.56 -7.30
N VAL A 96 18.62 -18.57 -7.80
CA VAL A 96 19.05 -17.63 -8.84
C VAL A 96 18.95 -16.21 -8.34
N ASP A 97 19.69 -15.30 -8.98
CA ASP A 97 19.65 -13.87 -8.64
C ASP A 97 18.35 -13.20 -9.11
N ARG A 98 18.01 -12.05 -8.55
CA ARG A 98 16.73 -11.35 -8.75
C ARG A 98 16.38 -11.06 -10.21
N ASP A 99 17.37 -10.84 -11.07
CA ASP A 99 17.18 -10.64 -12.51
C ASP A 99 16.70 -11.88 -13.28
N LYS A 100 16.68 -13.04 -12.61
CA LYS A 100 16.29 -14.35 -13.18
C LYS A 100 15.10 -14.99 -12.46
N TYR A 101 14.35 -14.20 -11.71
CA TYR A 101 13.14 -14.72 -11.07
C TYR A 101 12.08 -15.11 -12.10
N GLU A 102 11.37 -16.16 -11.79
CA GLU A 102 10.32 -16.76 -12.62
C GLU A 102 9.06 -17.00 -11.79
N PRO A 103 7.89 -17.17 -12.42
CA PRO A 103 6.63 -17.47 -11.73
C PRO A 103 6.69 -18.63 -10.73
N LYS A 104 7.50 -19.67 -11.01
CA LYS A 104 7.66 -20.83 -10.13
C LYS A 104 8.12 -20.47 -8.71
N HIS A 105 8.92 -19.41 -8.54
CA HIS A 105 9.42 -18.95 -7.25
C HIS A 105 8.33 -18.31 -6.38
N PHE A 106 7.16 -18.05 -6.95
CA PHE A 106 6.00 -17.46 -6.26
C PHE A 106 4.77 -18.38 -6.26
N ALA A 107 4.89 -19.61 -6.78
CA ALA A 107 3.76 -20.55 -6.86
C ALA A 107 3.18 -20.92 -5.48
N GLU A 108 4.02 -21.03 -4.46
CA GLU A 108 3.55 -21.30 -3.09
C GLU A 108 2.77 -20.12 -2.50
N TRP A 109 3.11 -18.88 -2.86
CA TRP A 109 2.32 -17.70 -2.50
C TRP A 109 0.95 -17.69 -3.17
N VAL A 110 0.87 -18.06 -4.45
CA VAL A 110 -0.40 -18.17 -5.17
C VAL A 110 -1.30 -19.22 -4.54
N LYS A 111 -0.74 -20.40 -4.24
CA LYS A 111 -1.46 -21.48 -3.56
C LYS A 111 -2.00 -21.02 -2.21
N PHE A 112 -1.15 -20.39 -1.40
CA PHE A 112 -1.53 -19.86 -0.09
C PHE A 112 -2.62 -18.79 -0.19
N ALA A 113 -2.46 -17.81 -1.08
CA ALA A 113 -3.43 -16.73 -1.26
C ALA A 113 -4.81 -17.25 -1.69
N LYS A 114 -4.85 -18.28 -2.55
CA LYS A 114 -6.09 -18.96 -2.92
C LYS A 114 -6.70 -19.72 -1.74
N GLU A 115 -5.88 -20.42 -0.95
CA GLU A 115 -6.33 -21.16 0.24
C GLU A 115 -7.08 -20.25 1.23
N ILE A 116 -6.59 -19.04 1.45
CA ILE A 116 -7.21 -18.08 2.38
C ILE A 116 -8.20 -17.11 1.70
N GLY A 117 -8.53 -17.33 0.42
CA GLY A 117 -9.59 -16.63 -0.29
C GLY A 117 -9.29 -15.19 -0.68
N LEU A 118 -8.03 -14.85 -0.97
CA LEU A 118 -7.64 -13.51 -1.41
C LEU A 118 -8.09 -13.22 -2.84
N GLN A 119 -8.31 -11.93 -3.14
CA GLN A 119 -8.78 -11.47 -4.44
C GLN A 119 -7.66 -11.33 -5.49
N GLY A 120 -6.41 -11.43 -5.08
CA GLY A 120 -5.25 -11.30 -5.93
C GLY A 120 -3.97 -11.03 -5.17
N ILE A 121 -2.89 -10.91 -5.92
CA ILE A 121 -1.57 -10.51 -5.44
C ILE A 121 -1.14 -9.26 -6.20
N ASP A 122 -0.60 -8.26 -5.49
CA ASP A 122 0.10 -7.12 -6.04
C ASP A 122 1.60 -7.27 -5.78
N PHE A 123 2.46 -6.60 -6.55
CA PHE A 123 3.85 -6.95 -6.60
C PHE A 123 4.79 -5.75 -6.69
N ASN A 124 5.97 -5.86 -6.07
CA ASN A 124 6.99 -4.82 -6.11
C ASN A 124 8.33 -5.43 -6.47
N PRO A 125 9.02 -4.96 -7.52
CA PRO A 125 10.44 -5.19 -7.67
C PRO A 125 11.20 -4.74 -6.41
N THR A 126 12.17 -5.53 -5.96
CA THR A 126 12.95 -5.20 -4.76
C THR A 126 14.32 -4.68 -5.16
N MET A 127 14.47 -3.37 -5.14
CA MET A 127 15.70 -2.68 -5.56
C MET A 127 16.53 -2.15 -4.38
N PHE A 128 16.52 -2.88 -3.27
CA PHE A 128 17.30 -2.60 -2.06
C PHE A 128 17.84 -3.91 -1.46
N SER A 129 18.72 -3.82 -0.46
CA SER A 129 19.29 -4.98 0.25
C SER A 129 19.89 -6.01 -0.70
N HIS A 130 20.74 -5.53 -1.64
CA HIS A 130 21.37 -6.36 -2.67
C HIS A 130 22.71 -5.77 -3.09
N LYS A 131 23.69 -6.64 -3.42
CA LYS A 131 25.06 -6.26 -3.87
C LYS A 131 25.11 -5.32 -5.07
N ASN A 132 24.07 -5.34 -5.93
CA ASN A 132 23.95 -4.46 -7.08
C ASN A 132 23.28 -3.12 -6.79
N VAL A 133 22.96 -2.82 -5.52
CA VAL A 133 22.71 -1.44 -5.07
C VAL A 133 24.06 -0.81 -4.78
N LYS A 134 24.62 -0.16 -5.78
CA LYS A 134 25.97 0.40 -5.69
C LYS A 134 25.88 1.92 -5.52
N ASP A 135 26.53 2.42 -4.48
CA ASP A 135 26.52 3.84 -4.13
C ASP A 135 25.08 4.42 -3.99
N GLY A 136 24.13 3.59 -3.52
CA GLY A 136 22.71 3.93 -3.40
C GLY A 136 21.96 4.02 -4.73
N LEU A 137 22.53 3.55 -5.86
CA LEU A 137 21.94 3.68 -7.19
C LEU A 137 21.60 2.32 -7.81
N THR A 138 20.48 2.31 -8.53
CA THR A 138 19.92 1.15 -9.24
C THR A 138 19.62 1.48 -10.71
N LEU A 139 18.39 1.82 -11.05
CA LEU A 139 17.95 2.16 -12.42
C LEU A 139 18.56 3.47 -12.95
N SER A 140 19.13 4.31 -12.10
CA SER A 140 19.83 5.54 -12.49
C SER A 140 21.34 5.45 -12.42
N SER A 141 21.92 4.28 -12.08
CA SER A 141 23.35 4.08 -11.95
C SER A 141 24.11 4.52 -13.22
N PRO A 142 25.30 5.13 -13.11
CA PRO A 142 26.18 5.37 -14.26
C PRO A 142 26.72 4.06 -14.87
N ASP A 143 26.78 2.97 -14.10
CA ASP A 143 27.21 1.66 -14.57
C ASP A 143 26.08 0.97 -15.34
N GLU A 144 26.30 0.68 -16.61
CA GLU A 144 25.32 0.04 -17.48
C GLU A 144 24.99 -1.40 -17.07
N ASN A 145 25.94 -2.13 -16.48
CA ASN A 145 25.69 -3.49 -16.01
C ASN A 145 24.76 -3.49 -14.79
N ILE A 146 24.91 -2.53 -13.89
CA ILE A 146 24.02 -2.33 -12.75
C ILE A 146 22.61 -1.98 -13.25
N ARG A 147 22.49 -1.01 -14.18
CA ARG A 147 21.18 -0.68 -14.75
C ARG A 147 20.54 -1.87 -15.46
N LYS A 148 21.34 -2.62 -16.26
CA LYS A 148 20.83 -3.80 -16.97
C LYS A 148 20.28 -4.85 -16.00
N PHE A 149 21.00 -5.16 -14.92
CA PHE A 149 20.52 -6.08 -13.89
C PHE A 149 19.16 -5.69 -13.34
N TRP A 150 18.98 -4.41 -12.98
CA TRP A 150 17.73 -3.93 -12.42
C TRP A 150 16.61 -3.78 -13.45
N ILE A 151 16.94 -3.48 -14.70
CA ILE A 151 15.96 -3.53 -15.81
C ILE A 151 15.46 -4.96 -16.00
N ASP A 152 16.37 -5.94 -16.08
CA ASP A 152 16.01 -7.36 -16.24
C ASP A 152 15.18 -7.86 -15.04
N HIS A 153 15.53 -7.43 -13.82
CA HIS A 153 14.74 -7.72 -12.62
C HIS A 153 13.30 -7.17 -12.71
N CYS A 154 13.13 -5.91 -13.11
CA CYS A 154 11.81 -5.34 -13.29
C CYS A 154 11.00 -6.05 -14.38
N ILE A 155 11.63 -6.42 -15.49
CA ILE A 155 10.98 -7.19 -16.57
C ILE A 155 10.53 -8.56 -16.06
N ALA A 156 11.38 -9.27 -15.31
CA ALA A 156 10.99 -10.52 -14.66
C ALA A 156 9.77 -10.34 -13.74
N CYS A 157 9.74 -9.26 -12.97
CA CYS A 157 8.60 -8.93 -12.12
C CYS A 157 7.30 -8.66 -12.90
N LEU A 158 7.37 -8.02 -14.07
CA LEU A 158 6.19 -7.84 -14.92
C LEU A 158 5.63 -9.19 -15.41
N HIS A 159 6.48 -10.12 -15.83
CA HIS A 159 6.02 -11.46 -16.25
C HIS A 159 5.49 -12.30 -15.08
N ILE A 160 6.06 -12.16 -13.87
CA ILE A 160 5.50 -12.77 -12.66
C ILE A 160 4.13 -12.18 -12.34
N ALA A 161 3.95 -10.88 -12.52
CA ALA A 161 2.65 -10.23 -12.32
C ALA A 161 1.58 -10.69 -13.32
N GLU A 162 1.95 -10.98 -14.57
CA GLU A 162 1.05 -11.61 -15.53
C GLU A 162 0.57 -12.98 -15.05
N TYR A 163 1.48 -13.77 -14.49
CA TYR A 163 1.13 -15.06 -13.88
C TYR A 163 0.14 -14.88 -12.72
N PHE A 164 0.38 -13.93 -11.82
CA PHE A 164 -0.58 -13.63 -10.73
C PHE A 164 -1.95 -13.24 -11.28
N ALA A 165 -1.99 -12.37 -12.29
CA ALA A 165 -3.24 -11.94 -12.90
C ALA A 165 -4.01 -13.11 -13.54
N ASP A 166 -3.31 -14.04 -14.18
CA ASP A 166 -3.92 -15.24 -14.76
C ASP A 166 -4.47 -16.19 -13.69
N GLU A 167 -3.75 -16.35 -12.58
CA GLU A 167 -4.15 -17.25 -11.49
C GLU A 167 -5.38 -16.75 -10.72
N PHE A 168 -5.52 -15.43 -10.55
CA PHE A 168 -6.63 -14.82 -9.80
C PHE A 168 -7.73 -14.22 -10.68
N LYS A 169 -7.56 -14.19 -12.01
CA LYS A 169 -8.47 -13.50 -12.95
C LYS A 169 -8.72 -12.02 -12.53
N SER A 170 -7.69 -11.41 -12.01
CA SER A 170 -7.69 -10.05 -11.46
C SER A 170 -6.37 -9.37 -11.79
N PRO A 171 -6.35 -8.15 -12.32
CA PRO A 171 -5.11 -7.45 -12.62
C PRO A 171 -4.19 -7.35 -11.40
N CYS A 172 -2.88 -7.46 -11.63
CA CYS A 172 -1.85 -7.25 -10.64
C CYS A 172 -1.29 -5.83 -10.76
N LEU A 173 -1.23 -5.09 -9.65
CA LEU A 173 -0.50 -3.84 -9.57
C LEU A 173 0.99 -4.15 -9.37
N VAL A 174 1.86 -3.59 -10.23
CA VAL A 174 3.32 -3.65 -10.05
C VAL A 174 3.82 -2.25 -9.76
N ASN A 175 4.34 -2.06 -8.55
CA ASN A 175 4.84 -0.76 -8.12
C ASN A 175 6.37 -0.69 -8.24
N ILE A 176 6.88 0.21 -9.06
CA ILE A 176 8.31 0.46 -9.23
C ILE A 176 8.73 1.64 -8.35
N TRP A 177 9.41 1.32 -7.26
CA TRP A 177 10.09 2.25 -6.37
C TRP A 177 11.60 2.02 -6.40
N ILE A 178 12.40 3.08 -6.34
CA ILE A 178 13.87 3.02 -6.30
C ILE A 178 14.44 3.83 -5.13
N PRO A 179 15.55 3.38 -4.53
CA PRO A 179 16.24 4.13 -3.47
C PRO A 179 17.11 5.26 -3.99
N ASP A 180 17.24 5.42 -5.29
CA ASP A 180 18.27 6.21 -5.98
C ASP A 180 18.27 7.69 -5.59
N GLY A 181 19.41 8.18 -5.16
CA GLY A 181 19.60 9.58 -4.79
C GLY A 181 20.99 9.83 -4.22
N PHE A 182 21.17 11.00 -3.62
CA PHE A 182 22.43 11.39 -3.02
C PHE A 182 22.24 12.04 -1.64
N LYS A 183 23.11 11.65 -0.71
CA LYS A 183 23.21 12.29 0.59
C LYS A 183 23.73 13.71 0.48
N ASP A 184 24.80 13.90 -0.30
CA ASP A 184 25.44 15.17 -0.51
C ASP A 184 24.93 15.88 -1.77
N VAL A 185 25.13 17.18 -1.86
CA VAL A 185 24.63 18.00 -2.97
C VAL A 185 25.28 17.61 -4.30
N PRO A 186 24.54 17.10 -5.29
CA PRO A 186 25.09 16.71 -6.58
C PRO A 186 25.36 17.91 -7.47
N ALA A 187 26.39 17.78 -8.32
CA ALA A 187 26.68 18.76 -9.37
C ALA A 187 25.70 18.68 -10.56
N ASP A 188 25.07 17.52 -10.75
CA ASP A 188 24.15 17.25 -11.87
C ASP A 188 22.93 16.45 -11.36
N ARG A 189 21.76 17.04 -11.54
CA ARG A 189 20.47 16.40 -11.19
C ARG A 189 19.67 15.93 -12.41
N LEU A 190 20.14 16.22 -13.62
CA LEU A 190 19.43 15.86 -14.86
C LEU A 190 19.87 14.48 -15.37
N THR A 191 21.17 14.23 -15.48
CA THR A 191 21.71 12.99 -16.07
C THR A 191 21.23 11.73 -15.33
N PRO A 192 21.17 11.65 -13.97
CA PRO A 192 20.59 10.49 -13.30
C PRO A 192 19.11 10.26 -13.67
N ARG A 193 18.32 11.32 -13.82
CA ARG A 193 16.92 11.22 -14.27
C ARG A 193 16.78 10.76 -15.72
N LEU A 194 17.68 11.20 -16.59
CA LEU A 194 17.70 10.70 -17.98
C LEU A 194 18.03 9.21 -18.04
N ARG A 195 18.96 8.72 -17.20
CA ARG A 195 19.26 7.29 -17.07
C ARG A 195 18.08 6.51 -16.51
N LEU A 196 17.42 7.02 -15.46
CA LEU A 196 16.20 6.42 -14.92
C LEU A 196 15.11 6.34 -16.00
N LYS A 197 14.91 7.43 -16.75
CA LYS A 197 13.94 7.46 -17.86
C LYS A 197 14.25 6.39 -18.90
N ASP A 198 15.48 6.27 -19.36
CA ASP A 198 15.93 5.24 -20.32
C ASP A 198 15.69 3.83 -19.79
N SER A 199 15.98 3.60 -18.50
CA SER A 199 15.74 2.31 -17.84
C SER A 199 14.25 1.97 -17.78
N LEU A 200 13.41 2.90 -17.41
CA LEU A 200 11.95 2.71 -17.37
C LEU A 200 11.37 2.50 -18.77
N ASP A 201 11.85 3.24 -19.78
CA ASP A 201 11.44 3.07 -21.17
C ASP A 201 11.74 1.63 -21.65
N LYS A 202 12.89 1.07 -21.30
CA LYS A 202 13.28 -0.32 -21.61
C LYS A 202 12.39 -1.34 -20.87
N ILE A 203 12.07 -1.10 -19.61
CA ILE A 203 11.17 -1.96 -18.84
C ILE A 203 9.79 -1.99 -19.47
N LEU A 204 9.21 -0.82 -19.80
CA LEU A 204 7.86 -0.74 -20.39
C LEU A 204 7.80 -1.31 -21.83
N ALA A 205 8.93 -1.39 -22.51
CA ALA A 205 9.03 -1.95 -23.87
C ALA A 205 9.11 -3.49 -23.92
N CYS A 206 9.13 -4.20 -22.76
CA CYS A 206 9.28 -5.66 -22.74
C CYS A 206 8.08 -6.46 -23.30
N GLY A 207 6.96 -5.81 -23.57
CA GLY A 207 5.81 -6.45 -24.22
C GLY A 207 4.82 -7.12 -23.26
N TYR A 208 4.74 -6.71 -22.00
CA TYR A 208 3.76 -7.21 -21.04
C TYR A 208 2.31 -6.83 -21.40
N ASP A 209 1.33 -7.65 -20.95
CA ASP A 209 -0.10 -7.40 -21.15
C ASP A 209 -0.63 -6.36 -20.17
N ARG A 210 -0.90 -5.15 -20.66
CA ARG A 210 -1.44 -4.03 -19.88
C ARG A 210 -2.86 -4.27 -19.31
N LYS A 211 -3.57 -5.30 -19.77
CA LYS A 211 -4.86 -5.69 -19.18
C LYS A 211 -4.66 -6.55 -17.92
N LYS A 212 -3.52 -7.23 -17.83
CA LYS A 212 -3.16 -8.08 -16.70
C LYS A 212 -2.34 -7.33 -15.67
N VAL A 213 -1.48 -6.41 -16.10
CA VAL A 213 -0.54 -5.72 -15.23
C VAL A 213 -0.74 -4.22 -15.30
N THR A 214 -1.05 -3.63 -14.16
CA THR A 214 -1.06 -2.18 -13.95
C THR A 214 0.30 -1.76 -13.40
N VAL A 215 1.15 -1.17 -14.23
CA VAL A 215 2.43 -0.63 -13.76
C VAL A 215 2.22 0.71 -13.09
N ALA A 216 2.74 0.86 -11.90
CA ALA A 216 2.79 2.09 -11.14
C ALA A 216 4.24 2.52 -10.89
N VAL A 217 4.45 3.81 -10.73
CA VAL A 217 5.72 4.40 -10.29
C VAL A 217 5.48 5.22 -9.03
N GLU A 218 6.37 5.07 -8.06
CA GLU A 218 6.28 5.68 -6.74
C GLU A 218 7.45 6.62 -6.50
N SER A 219 7.12 7.84 -6.10
CA SER A 219 8.11 8.88 -5.79
C SER A 219 8.63 8.75 -4.36
N LYS A 220 9.78 9.38 -4.11
CA LYS A 220 10.27 9.68 -2.76
C LYS A 220 10.68 11.14 -2.67
N VAL A 221 10.49 11.76 -1.49
CA VAL A 221 10.85 13.17 -1.30
C VAL A 221 12.26 13.29 -0.73
N PHE A 222 12.56 12.61 0.35
CA PHE A 222 13.87 12.53 0.99
C PHE A 222 13.92 11.27 1.89
N GLY A 223 15.11 10.95 2.40
CA GLY A 223 15.28 9.83 3.33
C GLY A 223 16.75 9.64 3.66
N ILE A 224 17.07 8.63 4.47
CA ILE A 224 18.44 8.29 4.83
C ILE A 224 19.22 7.90 3.55
N GLY A 225 20.32 8.59 3.28
CA GLY A 225 21.15 8.39 2.10
C GLY A 225 20.72 9.20 0.86
N VAL A 226 19.59 9.90 0.92
CA VAL A 226 19.05 10.73 -0.17
C VAL A 226 18.59 12.10 0.31
N GLU A 227 19.26 12.64 1.32
CA GLU A 227 18.89 13.88 2.02
C GLU A 227 18.92 15.10 1.11
N SER A 228 19.86 15.15 0.14
CA SER A 228 20.01 16.30 -0.76
C SER A 228 19.35 16.13 -2.12
N TYR A 229 19.07 14.91 -2.54
CA TYR A 229 18.53 14.65 -3.87
C TYR A 229 17.99 13.25 -4.01
N THR A 230 16.74 13.13 -4.46
CA THR A 230 16.12 11.90 -4.94
C THR A 230 16.00 11.93 -6.46
N VAL A 231 16.40 10.87 -7.14
CA VAL A 231 16.27 10.75 -8.60
C VAL A 231 14.79 10.63 -8.98
N GLY A 232 14.08 9.72 -8.33
CA GLY A 232 12.66 9.47 -8.50
C GLY A 232 11.80 10.46 -7.72
N SER A 233 11.87 11.76 -8.04
CA SER A 233 11.03 12.77 -7.41
C SER A 233 9.59 12.72 -7.92
N ASN A 234 8.70 13.36 -7.17
CA ASN A 234 7.27 13.44 -7.49
C ASN A 234 7.02 14.02 -8.90
N GLU A 235 7.68 15.14 -9.21
CA GLU A 235 7.56 15.79 -10.52
C GLU A 235 8.04 14.91 -11.66
N PHE A 236 9.12 14.14 -11.44
CA PHE A 236 9.61 13.21 -12.44
C PHE A 236 8.58 12.11 -12.72
N TYR A 237 8.09 11.44 -11.70
CA TYR A 237 7.21 10.30 -11.87
C TYR A 237 5.81 10.68 -12.33
N GLN A 238 5.23 11.79 -11.87
CA GLN A 238 3.94 12.25 -12.37
C GLN A 238 4.00 12.54 -13.89
N ASN A 239 5.03 13.28 -14.34
CA ASN A 239 5.21 13.54 -15.76
C ASN A 239 5.50 12.26 -16.57
N TYR A 240 6.31 11.35 -16.02
CA TYR A 240 6.64 10.09 -16.67
C TYR A 240 5.40 9.20 -16.81
N ALA A 241 4.63 9.06 -15.74
CA ALA A 241 3.42 8.24 -15.71
C ALA A 241 2.36 8.77 -16.68
N ALA A 242 2.09 10.08 -16.66
CA ALA A 242 1.15 10.70 -17.59
C ALA A 242 1.55 10.49 -19.06
N LYS A 243 2.83 10.68 -19.38
CA LYS A 243 3.35 10.52 -20.75
C LYS A 243 3.25 9.09 -21.27
N ASN A 244 3.41 8.10 -20.38
CA ASN A 244 3.47 6.69 -20.77
C ASN A 244 2.17 5.93 -20.50
N ASN A 245 1.12 6.62 -20.05
CA ASN A 245 -0.16 6.04 -19.67
C ASN A 245 0.00 4.84 -18.71
N ILE A 246 0.71 5.08 -17.62
CA ILE A 246 0.87 4.15 -16.49
C ILE A 246 0.35 4.81 -15.21
N CYS A 247 0.20 4.03 -14.15
CA CYS A 247 -0.32 4.50 -12.87
C CYS A 247 0.71 5.34 -12.11
N CYS A 248 0.25 6.38 -11.44
CA CYS A 248 1.03 7.08 -10.42
C CYS A 248 0.62 6.54 -9.04
N LEU A 249 1.59 6.11 -8.24
CA LEU A 249 1.35 5.68 -6.87
C LEU A 249 1.74 6.80 -5.91
N LEU A 250 0.82 7.10 -5.01
CA LEU A 250 1.01 8.06 -3.94
C LEU A 250 1.23 7.32 -2.62
N ASP A 251 2.43 7.41 -2.09
CA ASP A 251 2.69 7.05 -0.69
C ASP A 251 2.56 8.31 0.17
N ASN A 252 1.72 8.28 1.19
CA ASN A 252 1.48 9.47 2.01
C ASN A 252 2.59 9.76 3.03
N GLY A 253 3.57 8.88 3.19
CA GLY A 253 4.84 9.16 3.87
C GLY A 253 5.89 9.83 2.98
N HIS A 254 5.74 9.76 1.64
CA HIS A 254 6.72 10.25 0.66
C HIS A 254 6.49 11.70 0.22
N TYR A 255 5.88 12.52 1.08
CA TYR A 255 5.67 13.96 0.86
C TYR A 255 6.14 14.76 2.07
N HIS A 256 6.30 16.06 1.88
CA HIS A 256 6.59 16.93 3.01
C HIS A 256 5.45 16.83 4.05
N PRO A 257 5.74 16.82 5.37
CA PRO A 257 4.72 16.66 6.42
C PRO A 257 3.55 17.64 6.39
N LEU A 258 3.69 18.76 5.67
CA LEU A 258 2.61 19.74 5.46
C LEU A 258 1.84 19.54 4.15
N GLU A 259 2.20 18.54 3.35
CA GLU A 259 1.47 18.18 2.13
C GLU A 259 0.52 17.03 2.41
N TYR A 260 -0.72 17.15 1.95
CA TYR A 260 -1.76 16.14 2.12
C TYR A 260 -1.96 15.36 0.82
N VAL A 261 -1.91 14.04 0.92
CA VAL A 261 -2.16 13.13 -0.22
C VAL A 261 -3.64 13.16 -0.61
N SER A 262 -4.52 13.40 0.35
CA SER A 262 -5.94 13.60 0.08
C SER A 262 -6.20 14.70 -0.96
N ASP A 263 -5.44 15.78 -0.98
CA ASP A 263 -5.55 16.83 -2.01
C ASP A 263 -4.99 16.40 -3.38
N LYS A 264 -4.03 15.49 -3.40
CA LYS A 264 -3.39 14.99 -4.62
C LYS A 264 -4.26 13.98 -5.39
N ILE A 265 -5.05 13.18 -4.68
CA ILE A 265 -5.93 12.15 -5.28
C ILE A 265 -6.87 12.74 -6.33
N PRO A 266 -7.72 13.77 -6.03
CA PRO A 266 -8.62 14.33 -7.03
C PRO A 266 -7.89 15.06 -8.15
N ALA A 267 -6.73 15.65 -7.87
CA ALA A 267 -5.90 16.27 -8.90
C ALA A 267 -5.42 15.24 -9.93
N LEU A 268 -4.96 14.07 -9.47
CA LEU A 268 -4.54 13.00 -10.37
C LEU A 268 -5.72 12.34 -11.09
N LEU A 269 -6.86 12.15 -10.44
CA LEU A 269 -8.06 11.57 -11.07
C LEU A 269 -8.58 12.39 -12.25
N ALA A 270 -8.17 13.65 -12.39
CA ALA A 270 -8.47 14.47 -13.55
C ALA A 270 -7.66 14.06 -14.81
N PHE A 271 -6.56 13.32 -14.65
CA PHE A 271 -5.62 12.99 -15.73
C PHE A 271 -5.35 11.48 -15.88
N TYR A 272 -5.62 10.69 -14.85
CA TYR A 272 -5.30 9.26 -14.80
C TYR A 272 -6.57 8.42 -14.67
N ASP A 273 -6.63 7.33 -15.42
CA ASP A 273 -7.71 6.33 -15.28
C ASP A 273 -7.60 5.55 -13.97
N THR A 274 -6.38 5.37 -13.48
CA THR A 274 -6.08 4.65 -12.24
C THR A 274 -5.00 5.39 -11.45
N VAL A 275 -5.24 5.52 -10.14
CA VAL A 275 -4.28 6.00 -9.15
C VAL A 275 -4.07 4.90 -8.13
N ALA A 276 -2.86 4.73 -7.63
CA ALA A 276 -2.56 3.79 -6.56
C ALA A 276 -2.12 4.51 -5.30
N LEU A 277 -2.32 3.86 -4.17
CA LEU A 277 -1.91 4.36 -2.86
C LEU A 277 -1.04 3.33 -2.16
N HIS A 278 0.01 3.79 -1.52
CA HIS A 278 0.63 3.16 -0.37
C HIS A 278 0.28 4.00 0.86
N VAL A 279 -0.64 3.46 1.67
CA VAL A 279 -1.12 4.17 2.86
C VAL A 279 -0.25 3.79 4.03
N THR A 280 0.46 4.77 4.54
CA THR A 280 1.31 4.69 5.74
C THR A 280 0.94 5.82 6.70
N ARG A 281 1.65 5.97 7.79
CA ARG A 281 1.57 7.11 8.69
C ARG A 281 2.96 7.68 8.94
N GLY A 282 3.30 8.71 8.20
CA GLY A 282 4.51 9.49 8.43
C GLY A 282 4.39 10.30 9.72
N VAL A 283 5.34 10.11 10.67
CA VAL A 283 5.40 10.91 11.89
C VAL A 283 6.51 11.94 11.72
N ARG A 284 6.14 13.15 11.28
CA ARG A 284 7.02 14.27 10.93
C ARG A 284 7.91 14.08 9.69
N TRP A 285 8.12 12.86 9.25
CA TRP A 285 8.86 12.48 8.05
C TRP A 285 8.46 11.06 7.64
N ASP A 286 8.98 10.55 6.54
CA ASP A 286 8.77 9.18 6.07
C ASP A 286 9.34 8.18 7.09
N SER A 287 8.47 7.60 7.89
CA SER A 287 8.83 6.74 9.03
C SER A 287 7.97 5.48 9.14
N ASP A 288 7.20 5.19 8.13
CA ASP A 288 6.45 3.94 7.88
C ASP A 288 5.70 3.37 9.10
N HIS A 289 5.08 4.27 9.89
CA HIS A 289 4.29 3.85 11.05
C HIS A 289 2.96 3.25 10.65
N VAL A 290 2.44 2.42 11.52
CA VAL A 290 1.11 1.80 11.38
C VAL A 290 0.04 2.86 11.19
N VAL A 291 -0.81 2.65 10.20
CA VAL A 291 -1.94 3.50 9.88
C VAL A 291 -2.93 3.55 11.05
N LEU A 292 -3.35 4.75 11.44
CA LEU A 292 -4.35 5.01 12.47
C LEU A 292 -5.53 5.78 11.90
N PHE A 293 -6.67 5.74 12.60
CA PHE A 293 -7.90 6.44 12.21
C PHE A 293 -7.81 7.95 12.48
N GLU A 294 -6.85 8.60 11.84
CA GLU A 294 -6.53 10.03 11.96
C GLU A 294 -7.19 10.85 10.84
N ASP A 295 -7.05 12.17 10.87
CA ASP A 295 -7.80 13.07 9.98
C ASP A 295 -7.37 12.93 8.52
N GLU A 296 -6.07 12.82 8.22
CA GLU A 296 -5.63 12.63 6.83
C GLU A 296 -6.14 11.32 6.23
N LEU A 297 -6.16 10.24 7.00
CA LEU A 297 -6.72 8.98 6.54
C LEU A 297 -8.22 9.09 6.20
N LYS A 298 -8.97 9.85 7.00
CA LYS A 298 -10.39 10.12 6.72
C LYS A 298 -10.56 10.95 5.46
N GLU A 299 -9.70 11.95 5.23
CA GLU A 299 -9.77 12.79 4.02
C GLU A 299 -9.37 11.97 2.77
N ILE A 300 -8.33 11.11 2.82
CA ILE A 300 -8.01 10.16 1.75
C ILE A 300 -9.24 9.31 1.41
N ALA A 301 -9.88 8.71 2.40
CA ALA A 301 -11.08 7.91 2.20
C ALA A 301 -12.26 8.72 1.63
N LYS A 302 -12.42 9.98 2.05
CA LYS A 302 -13.43 10.89 1.50
C LYS A 302 -13.18 11.17 0.02
N GLU A 303 -11.94 11.40 -0.39
CA GLU A 303 -11.63 11.62 -1.81
C GLU A 303 -11.95 10.39 -2.67
N ILE A 304 -11.67 9.19 -2.17
CA ILE A 304 -12.01 7.95 -2.87
C ILE A 304 -13.53 7.81 -3.03
N VAL A 305 -14.28 8.01 -1.96
CA VAL A 305 -15.74 7.76 -1.93
C VAL A 305 -16.52 8.87 -2.64
N ARG A 306 -16.26 10.16 -2.29
CA ARG A 306 -17.03 11.29 -2.84
C ARG A 306 -16.84 11.50 -4.33
N ASN A 307 -15.75 10.99 -4.91
CA ASN A 307 -15.49 11.03 -6.34
C ASN A 307 -15.91 9.73 -7.07
N ASN A 308 -16.60 8.80 -6.39
CA ASN A 308 -16.95 7.47 -6.92
C ASN A 308 -15.73 6.73 -7.50
N ALA A 309 -14.58 6.83 -6.82
CA ALA A 309 -13.30 6.37 -7.31
C ALA A 309 -12.83 5.03 -6.71
N THR A 310 -13.71 4.26 -6.08
CA THR A 310 -13.36 2.98 -5.43
C THR A 310 -12.80 1.93 -6.40
N GLU A 311 -13.17 2.00 -7.68
CA GLU A 311 -12.62 1.15 -8.74
C GLU A 311 -11.33 1.73 -9.36
N LYS A 312 -11.17 3.05 -9.29
CA LYS A 312 -10.04 3.77 -9.89
C LYS A 312 -8.85 3.91 -8.96
N VAL A 313 -9.08 3.99 -7.65
CA VAL A 313 -8.03 4.12 -6.66
C VAL A 313 -7.71 2.75 -6.07
N LYS A 314 -6.51 2.25 -6.32
CA LYS A 314 -6.02 0.98 -5.78
C LYS A 314 -5.38 1.23 -4.42
N ILE A 315 -5.99 0.69 -3.37
CA ILE A 315 -5.58 0.94 -1.99
C ILE A 315 -4.60 -0.14 -1.55
N GLY A 316 -3.33 0.21 -1.36
CA GLY A 316 -2.32 -0.59 -0.69
C GLY A 316 -1.97 0.00 0.67
N LEU A 317 -1.60 -0.87 1.62
CA LEU A 317 -1.00 -0.45 2.89
C LEU A 317 0.51 -0.66 2.80
N ASP A 318 1.27 0.28 3.33
CA ASP A 318 2.72 0.19 3.40
C ASP A 318 3.25 0.76 4.71
N TYR A 319 3.59 -0.13 5.62
CA TYR A 319 4.24 0.19 6.89
C TYR A 319 4.98 -1.03 7.44
N PHE A 320 5.97 -0.80 8.28
CA PHE A 320 6.71 -1.86 8.96
C PHE A 320 7.23 -1.38 10.31
N ASP A 321 6.57 -1.81 11.37
CA ASP A 321 6.91 -1.44 12.75
C ASP A 321 7.37 -2.68 13.51
N ALA A 322 8.64 -2.70 13.92
CA ALA A 322 9.24 -3.76 14.70
C ALA A 322 9.23 -3.49 16.21
N SER A 323 8.61 -2.41 16.67
CA SER A 323 8.51 -2.04 18.09
C SER A 323 7.26 -2.57 18.79
N ILE A 324 6.31 -3.11 18.01
CA ILE A 324 5.03 -3.64 18.48
C ILE A 324 4.74 -5.03 17.90
N ASN A 325 3.71 -5.70 18.40
CA ASN A 325 3.27 -6.97 17.85
C ASN A 325 2.84 -6.82 16.39
N ARG A 326 3.43 -7.61 15.49
CA ARG A 326 3.29 -7.49 14.03
C ARG A 326 1.88 -7.77 13.52
N LEU A 327 1.17 -8.73 14.15
CA LEU A 327 -0.23 -9.02 13.82
C LEU A 327 -1.13 -7.85 14.24
N SER A 328 -0.87 -7.27 15.42
CA SER A 328 -1.60 -6.08 15.88
C SER A 328 -1.41 -4.91 14.93
N ALA A 329 -0.19 -4.71 14.41
CA ALA A 329 0.11 -3.68 13.42
C ALA A 329 -0.76 -3.87 12.16
N TRP A 330 -0.76 -5.07 11.57
CA TRP A 330 -1.58 -5.39 10.41
C TRP A 330 -3.08 -5.18 10.65
N VAL A 331 -3.63 -5.78 11.73
CA VAL A 331 -5.08 -5.74 12.01
C VAL A 331 -5.53 -4.32 12.33
N THR A 332 -4.73 -3.56 13.07
CA THR A 332 -5.04 -2.16 13.41
C THR A 332 -5.01 -1.28 12.18
N GLY A 333 -3.98 -1.37 11.34
CA GLY A 333 -3.82 -0.52 10.18
C GLY A 333 -4.89 -0.79 9.11
N GLN A 334 -5.16 -2.07 8.80
CA GLN A 334 -6.25 -2.43 7.90
C GLN A 334 -7.60 -2.00 8.45
N GLY A 335 -7.84 -2.21 9.75
CA GLY A 335 -9.06 -1.76 10.41
C GLY A 335 -9.21 -0.24 10.42
N ALA A 336 -8.12 0.52 10.51
CA ALA A 336 -8.14 1.98 10.41
C ALA A 336 -8.57 2.43 9.00
N MET A 337 -8.01 1.83 7.94
CA MET A 337 -8.40 2.13 6.56
C MET A 337 -9.88 1.78 6.29
N GLN A 338 -10.35 0.61 6.74
CA GLN A 338 -11.76 0.22 6.64
C GLN A 338 -12.69 1.19 7.37
N LYS A 339 -12.29 1.63 8.58
CA LYS A 339 -13.05 2.63 9.33
C LYS A 339 -13.12 3.97 8.60
N ALA A 340 -12.03 4.40 7.98
CA ALA A 340 -11.99 5.65 7.22
C ALA A 340 -12.92 5.59 6.00
N LEU A 341 -12.91 4.48 5.27
CA LEU A 341 -13.82 4.23 4.15
C LEU A 341 -15.28 4.21 4.62
N LEU A 342 -15.59 3.48 5.69
CA LEU A 342 -16.94 3.45 6.25
C LEU A 342 -17.40 4.84 6.70
N PHE A 343 -16.53 5.59 7.36
CA PHE A 343 -16.83 6.95 7.79
C PHE A 343 -17.20 7.85 6.61
N SER A 344 -16.49 7.73 5.50
CA SER A 344 -16.82 8.46 4.28
C SER A 344 -18.11 7.98 3.62
N LEU A 345 -18.36 6.66 3.57
CA LEU A 345 -19.60 6.09 3.04
C LEU A 345 -20.83 6.49 3.87
N LEU A 346 -20.64 6.87 5.13
CA LEU A 346 -21.66 7.38 6.04
C LEU A 346 -21.79 8.92 6.02
N CYS A 347 -21.38 9.57 4.93
CA CYS A 347 -21.57 11.00 4.69
C CYS A 347 -22.50 11.21 3.49
N ASN A 348 -23.37 12.22 3.55
CA ASN A 348 -24.18 12.63 2.40
C ASN A 348 -23.37 13.59 1.49
N HIS A 349 -22.48 13.03 0.69
CA HIS A 349 -21.62 13.81 -0.21
C HIS A 349 -22.40 14.62 -1.27
N ALA A 350 -23.61 14.20 -1.64
CA ALA A 350 -24.44 14.94 -2.58
C ALA A 350 -24.95 16.25 -1.95
N GLU A 351 -25.40 16.21 -0.69
CA GLU A 351 -25.80 17.41 0.06
C GLU A 351 -24.61 18.35 0.24
N LEU A 352 -23.44 17.83 0.67
CA LEU A 352 -22.25 18.64 0.88
C LEU A 352 -21.78 19.33 -0.41
N ARG A 353 -21.84 18.63 -1.55
CA ARG A 353 -21.52 19.22 -2.88
C ARG A 353 -22.51 20.32 -3.25
N SER A 354 -23.81 20.10 -3.03
CA SER A 354 -24.83 21.13 -3.30
C SER A 354 -24.61 22.40 -2.48
N LEU A 355 -24.24 22.29 -1.20
CA LEU A 355 -23.90 23.44 -0.35
C LEU A 355 -22.68 24.19 -0.88
N GLN A 356 -21.65 23.48 -1.32
CA GLN A 356 -20.47 24.06 -1.96
C GLN A 356 -20.85 24.82 -3.25
N ASP A 357 -21.64 24.22 -4.12
CA ASP A 357 -22.06 24.82 -5.39
C ASP A 357 -22.88 26.08 -5.20
N MET A 358 -23.66 26.14 -4.09
CA MET A 358 -24.39 27.34 -3.66
C MET A 358 -23.53 28.34 -2.91
N SER A 359 -22.24 28.07 -2.68
CA SER A 359 -21.32 28.85 -1.85
C SER A 359 -21.79 29.02 -0.39
N ASP A 360 -22.63 28.12 0.11
CA ASP A 360 -23.03 28.10 1.53
C ASP A 360 -22.01 27.34 2.39
N PHE A 361 -20.84 27.91 2.52
CA PHE A 361 -19.75 27.36 3.32
C PHE A 361 -20.05 27.31 4.82
N THR A 362 -21.00 28.12 5.30
CA THR A 362 -21.46 28.07 6.68
C THR A 362 -22.20 26.76 6.96
N ALA A 363 -23.21 26.44 6.15
CA ALA A 363 -23.94 25.19 6.29
C ALA A 363 -23.04 23.97 6.00
N LEU A 364 -22.17 24.07 4.99
CA LEU A 364 -21.20 23.03 4.66
C LEU A 364 -20.31 22.67 5.87
N MET A 365 -19.73 23.67 6.53
CA MET A 365 -18.92 23.47 7.74
C MET A 365 -19.71 22.80 8.86
N VAL A 366 -20.91 23.32 9.19
CA VAL A 366 -21.75 22.79 10.26
C VAL A 366 -22.12 21.32 9.98
N LYS A 367 -22.56 21.01 8.76
CA LYS A 367 -22.91 19.64 8.37
C LYS A 367 -21.76 18.66 8.49
N GLN A 368 -20.56 19.06 8.06
CA GLN A 368 -19.37 18.21 8.20
C GLN A 368 -19.05 17.90 9.67
N GLU A 369 -19.23 18.88 10.58
CA GLU A 369 -19.02 18.65 12.02
C GLU A 369 -20.12 17.78 12.62
N GLU A 370 -21.39 17.94 12.21
CA GLU A 370 -22.50 17.09 12.66
C GLU A 370 -22.26 15.62 12.32
N TYR A 371 -21.76 15.30 11.11
CA TYR A 371 -21.50 13.92 10.70
C TYR A 371 -20.44 13.22 11.58
N LYS A 372 -19.49 13.97 12.14
CA LYS A 372 -18.46 13.41 13.04
C LYS A 372 -19.04 12.88 14.36
N THR A 373 -20.22 13.33 14.76
CA THR A 373 -20.86 12.97 16.03
C THR A 373 -21.92 11.88 15.88
N LEU A 374 -22.24 11.45 14.66
CA LEU A 374 -23.17 10.35 14.41
C LEU A 374 -22.64 9.02 14.99
N PRO A 375 -23.52 8.06 15.31
CA PRO A 375 -23.16 6.85 16.03
C PRO A 375 -22.38 5.84 15.15
N PHE A 376 -21.26 6.26 14.62
CA PHE A 376 -20.35 5.50 13.75
C PHE A 376 -19.98 4.13 14.32
N GLY A 377 -19.62 4.09 15.62
CA GLY A 377 -19.22 2.85 16.29
C GLY A 377 -20.27 1.75 16.25
N ALA A 378 -21.57 2.10 16.23
CA ALA A 378 -22.63 1.11 16.15
C ALA A 378 -22.74 0.47 14.75
N VAL A 379 -22.45 1.25 13.69
CA VAL A 379 -22.41 0.74 12.31
C VAL A 379 -21.14 -0.12 12.10
N TRP A 380 -20.00 0.31 12.63
CA TRP A 380 -18.76 -0.47 12.59
C TRP A 380 -18.90 -1.85 13.26
N LYS A 381 -19.50 -1.88 14.47
CA LYS A 381 -19.78 -3.11 15.20
C LYS A 381 -20.70 -4.06 14.43
N GLU A 382 -21.72 -3.51 13.80
CA GLU A 382 -22.62 -4.30 12.95
C GLU A 382 -21.90 -4.88 11.73
N TYR A 383 -21.00 -4.10 11.10
CA TYR A 383 -20.17 -4.61 10.01
C TYR A 383 -19.31 -5.79 10.45
N LEU A 384 -18.56 -5.67 11.56
CA LEU A 384 -17.77 -6.77 12.12
C LEU A 384 -18.64 -8.00 12.42
N ARG A 385 -19.83 -7.81 13.02
CA ARG A 385 -20.75 -8.91 13.29
C ARG A 385 -21.18 -9.65 12.03
N ARG A 386 -21.42 -8.93 10.92
CA ARG A 386 -21.77 -9.54 9.62
C ARG A 386 -20.61 -10.30 8.99
N GLU A 387 -19.38 -9.88 9.27
CA GLU A 387 -18.16 -10.58 8.87
C GLU A 387 -17.77 -11.71 9.84
N ASN A 388 -18.58 -11.99 10.87
CA ASN A 388 -18.32 -12.96 11.95
C ASN A 388 -17.00 -12.68 12.71
N LEU A 389 -16.68 -11.41 12.91
CA LEU A 389 -15.49 -10.94 13.62
C LEU A 389 -15.80 -10.35 14.97
N SER A 390 -14.90 -10.56 15.93
CA SER A 390 -14.95 -9.91 17.24
C SER A 390 -14.36 -8.51 17.18
N GLU A 391 -14.90 -7.61 18.02
CA GLU A 391 -14.25 -6.32 18.31
C GLU A 391 -12.97 -6.49 19.13
N ASP A 392 -12.87 -7.55 19.91
CA ASP A 392 -11.70 -7.88 20.75
C ASP A 392 -10.72 -8.80 20.00
N TYR A 393 -10.09 -8.26 18.97
CA TYR A 393 -9.03 -8.96 18.26
C TYR A 393 -7.72 -9.05 19.09
N LEU A 394 -7.53 -8.16 20.07
CA LEU A 394 -6.31 -8.15 20.91
C LEU A 394 -6.19 -9.43 21.72
N THR A 395 -7.28 -9.92 22.32
CA THR A 395 -7.29 -11.18 23.06
C THR A 395 -6.88 -12.35 22.17
N GLU A 396 -7.37 -12.39 20.94
CA GLU A 396 -7.00 -13.44 19.96
C GLU A 396 -5.53 -13.36 19.53
N ILE A 397 -5.01 -12.14 19.34
CA ILE A 397 -3.60 -11.93 19.03
C ILE A 397 -2.72 -12.35 20.20
N ARG A 398 -3.09 -12.02 21.44
CA ARG A 398 -2.32 -12.40 22.65
C ARG A 398 -2.28 -13.92 22.87
N LYS A 399 -3.33 -14.65 22.51
CA LYS A 399 -3.31 -16.13 22.55
C LYS A 399 -2.30 -16.66 21.53
N TYR A 400 -2.37 -16.21 20.30
CA TYR A 400 -1.46 -16.64 19.23
C TYR A 400 0.01 -16.28 19.56
N GLU A 401 0.27 -15.09 20.05
CA GLU A 401 1.59 -14.64 20.45
C GLU A 401 2.23 -15.56 21.51
N LYS A 402 1.47 -16.01 22.50
CA LYS A 402 1.97 -16.95 23.52
C LYS A 402 2.47 -18.27 22.94
N GLU A 403 1.85 -18.73 21.85
CA GLU A 403 2.27 -19.96 21.14
C GLU A 403 3.53 -19.67 20.31
N VAL A 404 3.51 -18.60 19.55
CA VAL A 404 4.64 -18.16 18.73
C VAL A 404 5.91 -17.96 19.55
N LEU A 405 5.83 -17.30 20.70
CA LEU A 405 7.00 -17.02 21.55
C LEU A 405 7.61 -18.26 22.21
N LYS A 406 6.93 -19.42 22.22
CA LYS A 406 7.54 -20.68 22.66
C LYS A 406 8.54 -21.21 21.63
N GLU A 407 8.36 -20.87 20.36
CA GLU A 407 9.12 -21.41 19.24
C GLU A 407 10.10 -20.40 18.62
N ARG A 408 9.81 -19.11 18.77
CA ARG A 408 10.51 -18.00 18.08
C ARG A 408 11.24 -17.04 19.05
N ASN A 409 11.71 -17.53 20.17
CA ASN A 409 12.53 -16.73 21.09
C ASN A 409 13.98 -16.65 20.64
#